data_6036ca970c413d0efc178f03cf5644c9
#
_entry.id   6036ca970c413d0efc178f03cf5644c9
#
_cell.length_a   1.000
_cell.length_b   1.000
_cell.length_c   1.000
_cell.angle_alpha   90.00
_cell.angle_beta   90.00
_cell.angle_gamma   90.00
#
_symmetry.space_group_name_H-M   'P 1'
#
loop_
_entity.id
_entity.type
_entity.pdbx_description
1 polymer ?
#
loop_
_entity_poly.entity_id
_entity_poly.type
_entity_poly.pdbx_seq_one_letter_code
_entity_poly.pdbx_strand_id
1 'polypeptide(L)'
;GEWVRENILVDEPTCHSCPVACKKEVEVDVEVGGEEHQIRMESLEYEPAFTFGSNSMSDDAEVTAVLIDRCNKYGIDAIESGNMLAMAMEMTEKRQVEDGIDWGDHDAMYEMLRKIAEREGELADTLADGAAGVAKRFDAEDSRLDVKNQTIPAYDPRSMKGMAIGYATSNRGACHLRGYTPAAEILGIPEAVDPADPEGKGELQVTFQDLHAISDSFDICKFNAFAEGIEEYVLQYNGMTGRDVSEEELIEAGKRIYTLERYYNNLVG
;
A
#
# COMPACT_ATOMS: atom_id res chain seq x y z
N GLY A 1 14.11 10.94 -0.56
CA GLY A 1 14.12 11.13 -2.02
C GLY A 1 15.48 11.60 -2.53
N GLU A 2 15.95 12.77 -2.07
CA GLU A 2 17.25 13.34 -2.54
C GLU A 2 18.41 12.42 -2.23
N TRP A 3 18.53 11.95 -0.99
CA TRP A 3 19.60 11.04 -0.58
C TRP A 3 19.67 9.78 -1.46
N VAL A 4 18.51 9.14 -1.71
CA VAL A 4 18.43 7.94 -2.57
C VAL A 4 18.93 8.25 -3.97
N ARG A 5 18.50 9.37 -4.57
CA ARG A 5 18.93 9.79 -5.90
C ARG A 5 20.43 10.02 -5.99
N GLU A 6 21.03 10.58 -4.94
CA GLU A 6 22.44 10.95 -4.93
C GLU A 6 23.38 9.77 -4.59
N ASN A 7 22.89 8.75 -3.90
CA ASN A 7 23.73 7.71 -3.32
C ASN A 7 23.52 6.32 -3.90
N ILE A 8 22.26 5.89 -4.12
CA ILE A 8 21.97 4.49 -4.48
C ILE A 8 21.14 4.31 -5.75
N LEU A 9 20.51 5.38 -6.28
CA LEU A 9 19.73 5.29 -7.52
C LEU A 9 20.67 5.12 -8.71
N VAL A 10 20.46 4.07 -9.50
CA VAL A 10 21.28 3.77 -10.68
C VAL A 10 20.52 3.90 -12.00
N ASP A 11 19.19 3.71 -11.99
CA ASP A 11 18.34 3.88 -13.18
C ASP A 11 16.88 4.18 -12.79
N GLU A 12 16.12 4.72 -13.74
CA GLU A 12 14.67 4.97 -13.64
C GLU A 12 13.94 4.20 -14.77
N PRO A 13 13.86 2.87 -14.67
CA PRO A 13 13.25 2.06 -15.71
C PRO A 13 11.76 2.36 -15.87
N THR A 14 11.24 2.11 -17.08
CA THR A 14 9.83 2.34 -17.41
C THR A 14 9.16 1.06 -17.87
N CYS A 15 7.83 0.98 -17.71
CA CYS A 15 7.03 0.01 -18.42
C CYS A 15 7.03 0.34 -19.93
N HIS A 16 6.65 -0.63 -20.76
CA HIS A 16 6.65 -0.46 -22.22
C HIS A 16 5.84 0.79 -22.65
N SER A 17 6.49 1.70 -23.34
CA SER A 17 5.92 2.96 -23.84
C SER A 17 5.35 3.91 -22.77
N CYS A 18 5.69 3.74 -21.48
CA CYS A 18 5.22 4.60 -20.40
C CYS A 18 6.17 5.78 -20.17
N PRO A 19 5.69 7.04 -20.21
CA PRO A 19 6.52 8.22 -19.97
C PRO A 19 6.69 8.57 -18.48
N VAL A 20 5.97 7.91 -17.55
CA VAL A 20 5.92 8.28 -16.14
C VAL A 20 7.24 8.03 -15.42
N ALA A 21 8.00 6.98 -15.81
CA ALA A 21 9.29 6.62 -15.19
C ALA A 21 9.21 6.53 -13.64
N CYS A 22 8.15 5.88 -13.13
CA CYS A 22 7.90 5.82 -11.70
C CYS A 22 8.79 4.83 -10.95
N LYS A 23 9.40 3.88 -11.68
CA LYS A 23 10.27 2.87 -11.08
C LYS A 23 11.63 3.46 -10.70
N LYS A 24 12.20 2.93 -9.65
CA LYS A 24 13.53 3.30 -9.17
C LYS A 24 14.38 2.04 -9.05
N GLU A 25 15.40 1.92 -9.88
CA GLU A 25 16.40 0.88 -9.74
C GLU A 25 17.51 1.37 -8.83
N VAL A 26 17.75 0.66 -7.75
CA VAL A 26 18.78 0.98 -6.75
C VAL A 26 19.85 -0.10 -6.71
N GLU A 27 21.08 0.30 -6.38
CA GLU A 27 22.18 -0.59 -6.09
C GLU A 27 22.69 -0.29 -4.69
N VAL A 28 22.71 -1.29 -3.82
CA VAL A 28 23.10 -1.16 -2.41
C VAL A 28 24.13 -2.20 -2.01
N ASP A 29 25.01 -1.81 -1.07
CA ASP A 29 26.06 -2.64 -0.50
C ASP A 29 26.05 -2.40 1.03
N VAL A 30 25.37 -3.26 1.78
CA VAL A 30 25.12 -3.05 3.21
C VAL A 30 25.13 -4.38 3.97
N GLU A 31 25.60 -4.34 5.22
CA GLU A 31 25.51 -5.46 6.15
C GLU A 31 24.26 -5.34 7.00
N VAL A 32 23.44 -6.39 7.02
CA VAL A 32 22.27 -6.51 7.92
C VAL A 32 21.98 -7.99 8.19
N GLY A 33 21.55 -8.31 9.41
CA GLY A 33 21.34 -9.69 9.85
C GLY A 33 22.63 -10.51 9.92
N GLY A 34 23.80 -9.85 10.03
CA GLY A 34 25.12 -10.48 10.01
C GLY A 34 25.55 -11.00 8.63
N GLU A 35 24.91 -10.57 7.56
CA GLU A 35 25.22 -10.91 6.18
C GLU A 35 25.49 -9.65 5.36
N GLU A 36 26.49 -9.71 4.43
CA GLU A 36 26.70 -8.66 3.43
C GLU A 36 25.74 -8.82 2.26
N HIS A 37 25.07 -7.73 1.89
CA HIS A 37 24.10 -7.69 0.79
C HIS A 37 24.59 -6.75 -0.31
N GLN A 38 24.87 -7.30 -1.47
CA GLN A 38 25.12 -6.56 -2.69
C GLN A 38 23.95 -6.85 -3.64
N ILE A 39 23.03 -5.92 -3.73
CA ILE A 39 21.79 -6.10 -4.51
C ILE A 39 21.58 -4.93 -5.46
N ARG A 40 21.06 -5.25 -6.64
CA ARG A 40 20.52 -4.30 -7.59
C ARG A 40 19.09 -4.71 -7.92
N MET A 41 18.13 -3.80 -7.69
CA MET A 41 16.72 -4.11 -7.82
C MET A 41 15.86 -2.88 -8.09
N GLU A 42 14.70 -3.08 -8.72
CA GLU A 42 13.62 -2.09 -8.71
C GLU A 42 13.00 -2.08 -7.31
N SER A 43 13.11 -0.96 -6.59
CA SER A 43 12.68 -0.85 -5.19
C SER A 43 12.45 0.58 -4.74
N LEU A 44 12.21 0.76 -3.45
CA LEU A 44 11.91 2.00 -2.76
C LEU A 44 10.65 2.69 -3.31
N GLU A 45 9.66 1.88 -3.67
CA GLU A 45 8.28 2.35 -3.85
C GLU A 45 7.81 3.05 -2.57
N TYR A 46 6.95 4.05 -2.71
CA TYR A 46 6.53 4.92 -1.61
C TYR A 46 6.00 4.15 -0.38
N GLU A 47 5.12 3.19 -0.59
CA GLU A 47 4.50 2.44 0.50
C GLU A 47 5.49 1.56 1.29
N PRO A 48 6.25 0.65 0.67
CA PRO A 48 7.21 -0.15 1.43
C PRO A 48 8.38 0.69 1.98
N ALA A 49 8.77 1.78 1.31
CA ALA A 49 9.75 2.72 1.87
C ALA A 49 9.22 3.43 3.14
N PHE A 50 7.92 3.69 3.23
CA PHE A 50 7.30 4.19 4.45
C PHE A 50 7.26 3.12 5.54
N THR A 51 6.77 1.91 5.24
CA THR A 51 6.53 0.88 6.26
C THR A 51 7.81 0.34 6.89
N PHE A 52 8.85 0.10 6.10
CA PHE A 52 10.17 -0.31 6.61
C PHE A 52 11.07 0.86 7.04
N GLY A 53 10.76 2.08 6.58
CA GLY A 53 11.49 3.29 6.95
C GLY A 53 10.87 3.98 8.16
N SER A 54 10.19 5.10 7.92
CA SER A 54 9.70 5.97 9.01
C SER A 54 8.69 5.32 9.94
N ASN A 55 7.86 4.41 9.47
CA ASN A 55 6.90 3.68 10.30
C ASN A 55 7.59 2.71 11.29
N SER A 56 8.74 2.19 10.94
CA SER A 56 9.57 1.29 11.78
C SER A 56 10.72 2.01 12.47
N MET A 57 10.78 3.36 12.39
CA MET A 57 11.88 4.19 12.90
C MET A 57 13.26 3.84 12.30
N SER A 58 13.29 3.27 11.10
CA SER A 58 14.54 3.06 10.37
C SER A 58 14.88 4.32 9.57
N ASP A 59 16.16 4.73 9.66
CA ASP A 59 16.73 5.85 8.93
C ASP A 59 17.67 5.42 7.78
N ASP A 60 17.80 4.11 7.54
CA ASP A 60 18.68 3.54 6.54
C ASP A 60 17.89 3.06 5.31
N ALA A 61 18.12 3.75 4.17
CA ALA A 61 17.45 3.42 2.92
C ALA A 61 18.06 2.17 2.23
N GLU A 62 19.32 1.83 2.49
CA GLU A 62 19.96 0.63 1.95
C GLU A 62 19.42 -0.61 2.64
N VAL A 63 19.30 -0.58 3.98
CA VAL A 63 18.61 -1.63 4.74
C VAL A 63 17.15 -1.76 4.30
N THR A 64 16.43 -0.63 4.12
CA THR A 64 15.05 -0.65 3.62
C THR A 64 14.95 -1.38 2.28
N ALA A 65 15.90 -1.14 1.35
CA ALA A 65 15.93 -1.86 0.07
C ALA A 65 16.16 -3.37 0.25
N VAL A 66 17.05 -3.78 1.17
CA VAL A 66 17.28 -5.20 1.49
C VAL A 66 16.00 -5.85 2.05
N LEU A 67 15.28 -5.19 2.96
CA LEU A 67 14.04 -5.71 3.54
C LEU A 67 12.93 -5.90 2.48
N ILE A 68 12.81 -4.96 1.54
CA ILE A 68 11.89 -5.08 0.40
C ILE A 68 12.29 -6.25 -0.51
N ASP A 69 13.58 -6.38 -0.84
CA ASP A 69 14.09 -7.51 -1.62
C ASP A 69 13.80 -8.86 -0.96
N ARG A 70 13.93 -8.93 0.37
CA ARG A 70 13.54 -10.12 1.13
C ARG A 70 12.07 -10.46 0.99
N CYS A 71 11.17 -9.48 1.10
CA CYS A 71 9.74 -9.70 0.88
C CYS A 71 9.47 -10.25 -0.52
N ASN A 72 10.10 -9.67 -1.54
CA ASN A 72 9.98 -10.14 -2.92
C ASN A 72 10.46 -11.59 -3.08
N LYS A 73 11.60 -11.96 -2.47
CA LYS A 73 12.14 -13.33 -2.50
C LYS A 73 11.28 -14.34 -1.75
N TYR A 74 10.68 -13.95 -0.64
CA TYR A 74 9.75 -14.79 0.11
C TYR A 74 8.34 -14.84 -0.50
N GLY A 75 8.01 -13.92 -1.40
CA GLY A 75 6.66 -13.82 -1.98
C GLY A 75 5.61 -13.33 -0.98
N ILE A 76 6.01 -12.46 -0.05
CA ILE A 76 5.12 -11.83 0.94
C ILE A 76 4.92 -10.34 0.63
N ASP A 77 3.80 -9.79 1.05
CA ASP A 77 3.47 -8.38 0.84
C ASP A 77 4.39 -7.47 1.66
N ALA A 78 5.10 -6.55 1.00
CA ALA A 78 6.08 -5.67 1.65
C ALA A 78 5.41 -4.60 2.52
N ILE A 79 4.22 -4.11 2.15
CA ILE A 79 3.47 -3.12 2.93
C ILE A 79 2.97 -3.77 4.23
N GLU A 80 2.29 -4.90 4.10
CA GLU A 80 1.78 -5.65 5.24
C GLU A 80 2.93 -6.08 6.18
N SER A 81 4.02 -6.63 5.62
CA SER A 81 5.18 -7.07 6.39
C SER A 81 5.81 -5.94 7.21
N GLY A 82 6.01 -4.76 6.60
CA GLY A 82 6.55 -3.60 7.32
C GLY A 82 5.61 -3.11 8.44
N ASN A 83 4.31 -3.08 8.21
CA ASN A 83 3.31 -2.74 9.23
C ASN A 83 3.26 -3.78 10.36
N MET A 84 3.40 -5.07 10.04
CA MET A 84 3.45 -6.13 11.05
C MET A 84 4.72 -6.04 11.91
N LEU A 85 5.87 -5.65 11.35
CA LEU A 85 7.06 -5.35 12.14
C LEU A 85 6.84 -4.17 13.08
N ALA A 86 6.24 -3.08 12.59
CA ALA A 86 5.92 -1.92 13.42
C ALA A 86 4.94 -2.28 14.56
N MET A 87 3.93 -3.13 14.28
CA MET A 87 3.05 -3.65 15.32
C MET A 87 3.81 -4.48 16.36
N ALA A 88 4.75 -5.33 15.94
CA ALA A 88 5.60 -6.09 16.87
C ALA A 88 6.49 -5.19 17.72
N MET A 89 7.05 -4.11 17.17
CA MET A 89 7.81 -3.09 17.89
C MET A 89 6.96 -2.40 18.95
N GLU A 90 5.76 -1.96 18.59
CA GLU A 90 4.83 -1.33 19.54
C GLU A 90 4.43 -2.27 20.67
N MET A 91 4.13 -3.53 20.34
CA MET A 91 3.83 -4.57 21.33
C MET A 91 5.01 -4.85 22.27
N THR A 92 6.24 -4.79 21.77
CA THR A 92 7.47 -4.90 22.57
C THR A 92 7.60 -3.73 23.54
N GLU A 93 7.43 -2.51 23.05
CA GLU A 93 7.44 -1.29 23.88
C GLU A 93 6.37 -1.33 24.97
N LYS A 94 5.17 -1.82 24.66
CA LYS A 94 4.05 -2.02 25.59
C LYS A 94 4.23 -3.25 26.50
N ARG A 95 5.26 -4.06 26.32
CA ARG A 95 5.52 -5.32 27.05
C ARG A 95 4.41 -6.36 26.92
N GLN A 96 3.78 -6.39 25.76
CA GLN A 96 2.76 -7.39 25.43
C GLN A 96 3.36 -8.69 24.89
N VAL A 97 4.61 -8.64 24.42
CA VAL A 97 5.41 -9.80 23.98
C VAL A 97 6.80 -9.76 24.59
N GLU A 98 7.40 -10.94 24.78
CA GLU A 98 8.77 -11.09 25.32
C GLU A 98 9.81 -11.20 24.20
N ASP A 99 9.49 -11.92 23.11
CA ASP A 99 10.38 -12.19 21.98
C ASP A 99 10.11 -11.24 20.79
N GLY A 100 9.85 -9.95 21.10
CA GLY A 100 9.57 -8.93 20.09
C GLY A 100 10.84 -8.31 19.51
N ILE A 101 10.67 -7.16 18.86
CA ILE A 101 11.76 -6.40 18.24
C ILE A 101 11.68 -4.93 18.68
N ASP A 102 12.81 -4.28 18.81
CA ASP A 102 12.89 -2.86 19.16
C ASP A 102 12.75 -1.97 17.91
N TRP A 103 12.27 -0.72 18.12
CA TRP A 103 12.17 0.26 17.05
C TRP A 103 13.52 0.53 16.40
N GLY A 104 13.56 0.44 15.05
CA GLY A 104 14.76 0.71 14.26
C GLY A 104 15.88 -0.33 14.38
N ASP A 105 15.64 -1.49 15.00
CA ASP A 105 16.60 -2.58 15.03
C ASP A 105 16.60 -3.34 13.70
N HIS A 106 17.50 -2.95 12.82
CA HIS A 106 17.61 -3.47 11.47
C HIS A 106 17.85 -4.98 11.41
N ASP A 107 18.73 -5.51 12.29
CA ASP A 107 19.05 -6.93 12.32
C ASP A 107 17.84 -7.75 12.79
N ALA A 108 17.14 -7.25 13.81
CA ALA A 108 15.93 -7.88 14.30
C ALA A 108 14.78 -7.82 13.26
N MET A 109 14.63 -6.71 12.52
CA MET A 109 13.68 -6.60 11.41
C MET A 109 13.97 -7.65 10.33
N TYR A 110 15.22 -7.77 9.91
CA TYR A 110 15.66 -8.71 8.90
C TYR A 110 15.38 -10.16 9.29
N GLU A 111 15.73 -10.54 10.53
CA GLU A 111 15.48 -11.88 11.04
C GLU A 111 13.98 -12.15 11.25
N MET A 112 13.22 -11.17 11.73
CA MET A 112 11.77 -11.33 11.93
C MET A 112 11.03 -11.55 10.61
N LEU A 113 11.43 -10.89 9.50
CA LEU A 113 10.88 -11.17 8.17
C LEU A 113 11.10 -12.63 7.76
N ARG A 114 12.30 -13.19 8.01
CA ARG A 114 12.57 -14.60 7.75
C ARG A 114 11.63 -15.49 8.56
N LYS A 115 11.52 -15.21 9.86
CA LYS A 115 10.66 -15.97 10.77
C LYS A 115 9.18 -15.90 10.38
N ILE A 116 8.69 -14.74 9.94
CA ILE A 116 7.32 -14.58 9.42
C ILE A 116 7.11 -15.45 8.18
N ALA A 117 8.04 -15.39 7.22
CA ALA A 117 7.92 -16.16 5.98
C ALA A 117 7.97 -17.68 6.22
N GLU A 118 8.78 -18.12 7.18
CA GLU A 118 8.96 -19.53 7.54
C GLU A 118 8.01 -20.00 8.67
N ARG A 119 7.22 -19.07 9.25
CA ARG A 119 6.32 -19.31 10.39
C ARG A 119 7.04 -19.90 11.62
N GLU A 120 8.22 -19.35 11.93
CA GLU A 120 9.09 -19.84 12.98
C GLU A 120 8.87 -19.10 14.32
N GLY A 121 8.36 -19.82 15.31
CA GLY A 121 8.05 -19.26 16.63
C GLY A 121 6.65 -18.64 16.70
N GLU A 122 6.15 -18.47 17.92
CA GLU A 122 4.75 -18.09 18.16
C GLU A 122 4.42 -16.70 17.63
N LEU A 123 5.27 -15.71 17.88
CA LEU A 123 5.03 -14.35 17.45
C LEU A 123 5.03 -14.25 15.92
N ALA A 124 6.07 -14.76 15.26
CA ALA A 124 6.20 -14.68 13.81
C ALA A 124 5.11 -15.46 13.06
N ASP A 125 4.74 -16.65 13.55
CA ASP A 125 3.63 -17.42 12.98
C ASP A 125 2.30 -16.67 13.09
N THR A 126 2.08 -15.97 14.23
CA THR A 126 0.87 -15.16 14.42
C THR A 126 0.90 -13.87 13.57
N LEU A 127 2.07 -13.22 13.44
CA LEU A 127 2.25 -12.06 12.55
C LEU A 127 1.92 -12.41 11.09
N ALA A 128 2.27 -13.63 10.66
CA ALA A 128 1.95 -14.13 9.32
C ALA A 128 0.43 -14.30 9.07
N ASP A 129 -0.40 -14.35 10.11
CA ASP A 129 -1.87 -14.38 10.00
C ASP A 129 -2.52 -12.99 10.00
N GLY A 130 -1.72 -11.93 10.14
CA GLY A 130 -2.14 -10.53 10.09
C GLY A 130 -2.60 -9.95 11.42
N ALA A 131 -2.88 -8.64 11.42
CA ALA A 131 -3.10 -7.83 12.62
C ALA A 131 -4.21 -8.33 13.55
N ALA A 132 -5.33 -8.82 12.99
CA ALA A 132 -6.44 -9.33 13.78
C ALA A 132 -6.07 -10.61 14.55
N GLY A 133 -5.26 -11.48 13.94
CA GLY A 133 -4.74 -12.69 14.59
C GLY A 133 -3.84 -12.34 15.77
N VAL A 134 -2.91 -11.41 15.54
CA VAL A 134 -1.97 -10.89 16.56
C VAL A 134 -2.71 -10.25 17.73
N ALA A 135 -3.62 -9.33 17.44
CA ALA A 135 -4.40 -8.63 18.46
C ALA A 135 -5.14 -9.59 19.39
N LYS A 136 -5.80 -10.58 18.78
CA LYS A 136 -6.53 -11.61 19.54
C LYS A 136 -5.61 -12.52 20.37
N ARG A 137 -4.42 -12.88 19.82
CA ARG A 137 -3.50 -13.82 20.49
C ARG A 137 -2.78 -13.19 21.67
N PHE A 138 -2.40 -11.92 21.56
CA PHE A 138 -1.56 -11.21 22.52
C PHE A 138 -2.28 -10.10 23.28
N ASP A 139 -3.62 -10.01 23.19
CA ASP A 139 -4.43 -8.95 23.81
C ASP A 139 -3.94 -7.53 23.41
N ALA A 140 -3.67 -7.35 22.10
CA ALA A 140 -3.03 -6.18 21.53
C ALA A 140 -3.97 -5.39 20.58
N GLU A 141 -5.27 -5.28 20.91
CA GLU A 141 -6.26 -4.52 20.10
C GLU A 141 -5.90 -3.04 19.99
N ASP A 142 -5.21 -2.47 20.96
CA ASP A 142 -4.77 -1.07 20.98
C ASP A 142 -3.54 -0.78 20.11
N SER A 143 -2.89 -1.82 19.58
CA SER A 143 -1.79 -1.73 18.59
C SER A 143 -2.26 -2.08 17.18
N ARG A 144 -3.54 -2.38 17.00
CA ARG A 144 -4.13 -2.80 15.74
C ARG A 144 -4.53 -1.62 14.86
N LEU A 145 -3.99 -1.55 13.64
CA LEU A 145 -4.31 -0.53 12.63
C LEU A 145 -4.63 -1.20 11.29
N ASP A 146 -5.83 -1.77 11.18
CA ASP A 146 -6.29 -2.44 9.97
C ASP A 146 -7.79 -2.23 9.70
N VAL A 147 -8.20 -2.55 8.48
CA VAL A 147 -9.60 -2.77 8.10
C VAL A 147 -9.68 -4.11 7.40
N LYS A 148 -10.54 -5.01 7.86
CA LYS A 148 -10.70 -6.38 7.32
C LYS A 148 -9.39 -7.16 7.29
N ASN A 149 -8.58 -7.05 8.31
CA ASN A 149 -7.28 -7.68 8.46
C ASN A 149 -6.24 -7.29 7.39
N GLN A 150 -6.39 -6.12 6.76
CA GLN A 150 -5.40 -5.46 5.92
C GLN A 150 -4.95 -4.19 6.61
N THR A 151 -3.66 -4.06 6.87
CA THR A 151 -3.12 -2.89 7.58
C THR A 151 -3.20 -1.61 6.75
N ILE A 152 -3.26 -0.46 7.46
CA ILE A 152 -3.40 0.85 6.82
C ILE A 152 -2.07 1.24 6.15
N PRO A 153 -2.08 1.61 4.85
CA PRO A 153 -0.90 2.12 4.16
C PRO A 153 -0.52 3.54 4.60
N ALA A 154 0.51 4.14 3.97
CA ALA A 154 1.14 5.39 4.38
C ALA A 154 0.23 6.63 4.47
N TYR A 155 -0.95 6.60 3.88
CA TYR A 155 -1.88 7.72 3.88
C TYR A 155 -2.71 7.77 5.17
N ASP A 156 -2.28 8.60 6.12
CA ASP A 156 -2.89 8.68 7.46
C ASP A 156 -4.35 9.21 7.39
N PRO A 157 -5.35 8.38 7.82
CA PRO A 157 -6.75 8.74 7.78
C PRO A 157 -7.12 9.89 8.74
N ARG A 158 -6.26 10.23 9.70
CA ARG A 158 -6.47 11.37 10.60
C ARG A 158 -6.27 12.70 9.89
N SER A 159 -5.36 12.74 8.91
CA SER A 159 -5.04 13.94 8.13
C SER A 159 -5.80 14.04 6.80
N MET A 160 -6.22 12.90 6.23
CA MET A 160 -6.93 12.81 4.94
C MET A 160 -8.31 12.18 5.12
N LYS A 161 -9.35 13.00 5.15
CA LYS A 161 -10.70 12.55 5.45
C LYS A 161 -11.33 11.72 4.35
N GLY A 162 -10.96 11.96 3.09
CA GLY A 162 -11.37 11.11 1.96
C GLY A 162 -10.80 9.70 2.11
N MET A 163 -9.50 9.57 2.42
CA MET A 163 -8.89 8.26 2.68
C MET A 163 -9.48 7.57 3.90
N ALA A 164 -9.82 8.31 4.96
CA ALA A 164 -10.50 7.73 6.13
C ALA A 164 -11.81 7.03 5.74
N ILE A 165 -12.64 7.70 4.90
CA ILE A 165 -13.88 7.10 4.37
C ILE A 165 -13.53 5.93 3.45
N GLY A 166 -12.51 6.08 2.60
CA GLY A 166 -12.05 5.05 1.69
C GLY A 166 -11.71 3.75 2.42
N TYR A 167 -10.87 3.80 3.44
CA TYR A 167 -10.51 2.62 4.25
C TYR A 167 -11.73 2.01 4.95
N ALA A 168 -12.54 2.84 5.60
CA ALA A 168 -13.72 2.39 6.36
C ALA A 168 -14.78 1.71 5.48
N THR A 169 -14.90 2.10 4.20
CA THR A 169 -15.93 1.62 3.29
C THR A 169 -15.42 0.71 2.18
N SER A 170 -14.11 0.47 2.10
CA SER A 170 -13.52 -0.38 1.08
C SER A 170 -14.07 -1.81 1.09
N ASN A 171 -14.33 -2.34 -0.09
CA ASN A 171 -14.74 -3.74 -0.26
C ASN A 171 -13.59 -4.71 0.05
N ARG A 172 -12.34 -4.26 -0.11
CA ARG A 172 -11.13 -5.06 -0.02
C ARG A 172 -10.47 -5.05 1.37
N GLY A 173 -10.57 -3.94 2.09
CA GLY A 173 -9.84 -3.70 3.34
C GLY A 173 -9.23 -2.30 3.36
N ALA A 174 -8.20 -2.04 4.17
CA ALA A 174 -7.51 -0.75 4.20
C ALA A 174 -6.67 -0.53 2.92
N CYS A 175 -7.35 -0.38 1.79
CA CYS A 175 -6.72 -0.25 0.48
C CYS A 175 -6.77 1.19 -0.03
N HIS A 176 -5.61 1.79 -0.30
CA HIS A 176 -5.51 3.14 -0.84
C HIS A 176 -5.85 3.22 -2.34
N LEU A 177 -5.84 2.11 -3.08
CA LEU A 177 -6.00 2.10 -4.54
C LEU A 177 -7.45 1.99 -5.02
N ARG A 178 -8.39 1.62 -4.15
CA ARG A 178 -9.81 1.45 -4.51
C ARG A 178 -10.64 2.73 -4.48
N GLY A 179 -10.02 3.85 -4.18
CA GLY A 179 -10.61 5.17 -4.13
C GLY A 179 -9.53 6.15 -3.70
N TYR A 180 -8.55 6.39 -4.59
CA TYR A 180 -7.33 7.14 -4.29
C TYR A 180 -7.59 8.65 -4.22
N THR A 181 -8.24 9.10 -3.14
CA THR A 181 -8.51 10.52 -2.89
C THR A 181 -7.27 11.40 -2.66
N PRO A 182 -6.06 10.88 -2.31
CA PRO A 182 -4.84 11.69 -2.27
C PRO A 182 -4.54 12.43 -3.58
N ALA A 183 -5.05 11.95 -4.71
CA ALA A 183 -4.99 12.69 -5.97
C ALA A 183 -5.59 14.11 -5.82
N ALA A 184 -6.77 14.23 -5.23
CA ALA A 184 -7.43 15.51 -4.98
C ALA A 184 -6.94 16.18 -3.69
N GLU A 185 -6.71 15.41 -2.62
CA GLU A 185 -6.38 15.92 -1.28
C GLU A 185 -4.93 16.41 -1.15
N ILE A 186 -3.99 15.88 -1.96
CA ILE A 186 -2.57 16.24 -1.91
C ILE A 186 -2.10 16.87 -3.22
N LEU A 187 -2.44 16.23 -4.35
CA LEU A 187 -1.93 16.63 -5.66
C LEU A 187 -2.82 17.64 -6.38
N GLY A 188 -4.07 17.83 -5.92
CA GLY A 188 -5.03 18.75 -6.55
C GLY A 188 -5.55 18.26 -7.91
N ILE A 189 -5.67 16.93 -8.13
CA ILE A 189 -6.08 16.31 -9.38
C ILE A 189 -7.41 15.55 -9.16
N PRO A 190 -8.45 15.83 -9.99
CA PRO A 190 -8.55 16.90 -11.00
C PRO A 190 -8.69 18.30 -10.40
N GLU A 191 -9.10 18.42 -9.14
CA GLU A 191 -9.29 19.66 -8.40
C GLU A 191 -8.84 19.48 -6.95
N ALA A 192 -8.22 20.54 -6.40
CA ALA A 192 -7.74 20.52 -5.02
C ALA A 192 -8.88 20.62 -4.02
N VAL A 193 -8.86 19.73 -3.02
CA VAL A 193 -9.78 19.78 -1.87
C VAL A 193 -8.98 19.81 -0.57
N ASP A 194 -9.52 20.48 0.47
CA ASP A 194 -8.89 20.48 1.79
C ASP A 194 -8.93 19.07 2.39
N PRO A 195 -7.79 18.42 2.66
CA PRO A 195 -7.76 17.06 3.21
C PRO A 195 -8.40 16.95 4.61
N ALA A 196 -8.40 18.03 5.40
CA ALA A 196 -8.93 18.03 6.76
C ALA A 196 -10.44 18.29 6.83
N ASP A 197 -11.03 18.87 5.80
CA ASP A 197 -12.48 19.16 5.74
C ASP A 197 -13.25 17.87 5.40
N PRO A 198 -14.19 17.40 6.24
CA PRO A 198 -15.00 16.24 5.95
C PRO A 198 -16.12 16.49 4.93
N GLU A 199 -16.46 17.75 4.61
CA GLU A 199 -17.55 18.08 3.69
C GLU A 199 -17.23 17.60 2.27
N GLY A 200 -18.21 16.98 1.60
CA GLY A 200 -18.08 16.45 0.23
C GLY A 200 -17.18 15.21 0.07
N LYS A 201 -16.53 14.73 1.13
CA LYS A 201 -15.60 13.60 1.00
C LYS A 201 -16.30 12.28 0.65
N GLY A 202 -17.56 12.13 1.03
CA GLY A 202 -18.34 10.95 0.66
C GLY A 202 -18.57 10.85 -0.84
N GLU A 203 -18.99 11.96 -1.46
CA GLU A 203 -19.19 12.05 -2.91
C GLU A 203 -17.86 11.91 -3.67
N LEU A 204 -16.81 12.56 -3.18
CA LEU A 204 -15.46 12.43 -3.73
C LEU A 204 -15.02 10.95 -3.73
N GLN A 205 -15.19 10.26 -2.61
CA GLN A 205 -14.80 8.86 -2.48
C GLN A 205 -15.59 7.96 -3.44
N VAL A 206 -16.90 8.16 -3.57
CA VAL A 206 -17.73 7.39 -4.52
C VAL A 206 -17.25 7.61 -5.96
N THR A 207 -16.97 8.86 -6.34
CA THR A 207 -16.46 9.18 -7.68
C THR A 207 -15.16 8.44 -7.98
N PHE A 208 -14.19 8.48 -7.06
CA PHE A 208 -12.93 7.75 -7.24
C PHE A 208 -13.13 6.23 -7.24
N GLN A 209 -14.02 5.69 -6.40
CA GLN A 209 -14.33 4.27 -6.39
C GLN A 209 -14.90 3.78 -7.72
N ASP A 210 -15.84 4.52 -8.29
CA ASP A 210 -16.47 4.18 -9.57
C ASP A 210 -15.45 4.24 -10.72
N LEU A 211 -14.63 5.31 -10.80
CA LEU A 211 -13.57 5.45 -11.80
C LEU A 211 -12.50 4.36 -11.66
N HIS A 212 -12.09 4.04 -10.43
CA HIS A 212 -11.09 3.00 -10.21
C HIS A 212 -11.63 1.59 -10.49
N ALA A 213 -12.90 1.33 -10.28
CA ALA A 213 -13.52 0.08 -10.69
C ALA A 213 -13.47 -0.11 -12.22
N ILE A 214 -13.60 0.98 -12.98
CA ILE A 214 -13.46 0.97 -14.45
C ILE A 214 -11.99 0.72 -14.83
N SER A 215 -11.06 1.53 -14.31
CA SER A 215 -9.63 1.41 -14.65
C SER A 215 -9.04 0.06 -14.28
N ASP A 216 -9.45 -0.52 -13.14
CA ASP A 216 -9.05 -1.85 -12.71
C ASP A 216 -9.58 -2.95 -13.66
N SER A 217 -10.81 -2.77 -14.18
CA SER A 217 -11.40 -3.70 -15.14
C SER A 217 -10.73 -3.63 -16.52
N PHE A 218 -10.05 -2.53 -16.83
CA PHE A 218 -9.27 -2.36 -18.05
C PHE A 218 -7.79 -2.75 -17.88
N ASP A 219 -7.40 -3.15 -16.66
CA ASP A 219 -6.02 -3.46 -16.31
C ASP A 219 -5.06 -2.24 -16.49
N ILE A 220 -5.60 -1.03 -16.28
CA ILE A 220 -4.85 0.22 -16.39
C ILE A 220 -4.11 0.53 -15.09
N CYS A 221 -2.84 0.90 -15.22
CA CYS A 221 -2.02 1.31 -14.09
C CYS A 221 -2.61 2.55 -13.39
N LYS A 222 -2.60 2.57 -12.04
CA LYS A 222 -3.11 3.70 -11.25
C LYS A 222 -2.41 5.03 -11.51
N PHE A 223 -1.14 5.02 -11.89
CA PHE A 223 -0.42 6.25 -12.24
C PHE A 223 -0.95 6.90 -13.53
N ASN A 224 -1.60 6.16 -14.42
CA ASN A 224 -2.26 6.74 -15.60
C ASN A 224 -3.45 7.63 -15.20
N ALA A 225 -4.13 7.33 -14.09
CA ALA A 225 -5.25 8.12 -13.59
C ALA A 225 -4.87 9.57 -13.19
N PHE A 226 -3.59 9.91 -13.16
CA PHE A 226 -3.14 11.30 -13.04
C PHE A 226 -3.24 12.10 -14.34
N ALA A 227 -3.40 11.43 -15.48
CA ALA A 227 -3.49 12.03 -16.80
C ALA A 227 -4.71 11.57 -17.61
N GLU A 228 -5.37 10.49 -17.20
CA GLU A 228 -6.51 9.89 -17.88
C GLU A 228 -7.74 9.89 -16.95
N GLY A 229 -8.89 10.27 -17.51
CA GLY A 229 -10.17 10.24 -16.84
C GLY A 229 -11.21 9.44 -17.60
N ILE A 230 -12.48 9.68 -17.30
CA ILE A 230 -13.59 8.94 -17.92
C ILE A 230 -13.63 9.11 -19.44
N GLU A 231 -13.28 10.28 -19.96
CA GLU A 231 -13.27 10.57 -21.39
C GLU A 231 -12.25 9.66 -22.10
N GLU A 232 -11.03 9.55 -21.60
CA GLU A 232 -9.99 8.69 -22.16
C GLU A 232 -10.39 7.20 -22.05
N TYR A 233 -10.99 6.79 -20.95
CA TYR A 233 -11.45 5.40 -20.77
C TYR A 233 -12.54 5.03 -21.78
N VAL A 234 -13.48 5.94 -22.07
CA VAL A 234 -14.50 5.74 -23.10
C VAL A 234 -13.87 5.61 -24.48
N LEU A 235 -12.91 6.49 -24.82
CA LEU A 235 -12.20 6.44 -26.11
C LEU A 235 -11.45 5.11 -26.29
N GLN A 236 -10.73 4.68 -25.25
CA GLN A 236 -10.00 3.41 -25.25
C GLN A 236 -10.96 2.21 -25.42
N TYR A 237 -12.03 2.17 -24.62
CA TYR A 237 -13.00 1.08 -24.67
C TYR A 237 -13.68 0.98 -26.02
N ASN A 238 -14.18 2.09 -26.55
CA ASN A 238 -14.85 2.12 -27.85
C ASN A 238 -13.89 1.76 -28.99
N GLY A 239 -12.66 2.30 -28.94
CA GLY A 239 -11.62 1.99 -29.93
C GLY A 239 -11.21 0.51 -29.96
N MET A 240 -11.12 -0.14 -28.78
CA MET A 240 -10.72 -1.55 -28.69
C MET A 240 -11.85 -2.52 -29.00
N THR A 241 -13.09 -2.18 -28.63
CA THR A 241 -14.24 -3.11 -28.73
C THR A 241 -15.12 -2.88 -29.96
N GLY A 242 -14.99 -1.72 -30.60
CA GLY A 242 -15.90 -1.29 -31.69
C GLY A 242 -17.30 -0.94 -31.20
N ARG A 243 -17.48 -0.75 -29.88
CA ARG A 243 -18.76 -0.29 -29.30
C ARG A 243 -18.83 1.24 -29.36
N ASP A 244 -19.98 1.78 -28.98
CA ASP A 244 -20.25 3.22 -28.85
C ASP A 244 -20.92 3.46 -27.50
N VAL A 245 -20.11 3.33 -26.43
CA VAL A 245 -20.55 3.49 -25.04
C VAL A 245 -20.32 4.94 -24.63
N SER A 246 -21.29 5.55 -23.93
CA SER A 246 -21.14 6.90 -23.37
C SER A 246 -20.39 6.90 -22.04
N GLU A 247 -19.98 8.09 -21.57
CA GLU A 247 -19.37 8.27 -20.24
C GLU A 247 -20.31 7.79 -19.12
N GLU A 248 -21.60 8.16 -19.19
CA GLU A 248 -22.60 7.76 -18.22
C GLU A 248 -22.76 6.24 -18.15
N GLU A 249 -22.78 5.56 -19.29
CA GLU A 249 -22.88 4.10 -19.35
C GLU A 249 -21.65 3.43 -18.72
N LEU A 250 -20.46 4.00 -18.93
CA LEU A 250 -19.23 3.47 -18.35
C LEU A 250 -19.17 3.72 -16.84
N ILE A 251 -19.57 4.92 -16.36
CA ILE A 251 -19.68 5.22 -14.92
C ILE A 251 -20.69 4.28 -14.25
N GLU A 252 -21.86 4.02 -14.87
CA GLU A 252 -22.83 3.08 -14.34
C GLU A 252 -22.28 1.63 -14.30
N ALA A 253 -21.35 1.29 -15.18
CA ALA A 253 -20.62 0.02 -15.10
C ALA A 253 -19.71 -0.02 -13.88
N GLY A 254 -18.95 1.05 -13.59
CA GLY A 254 -18.11 1.19 -12.38
C GLY A 254 -18.92 1.05 -11.09
N LYS A 255 -20.03 1.78 -10.97
CA LYS A 255 -20.96 1.68 -9.84
C LYS A 255 -21.48 0.24 -9.64
N ARG A 256 -21.84 -0.41 -10.73
CA ARG A 256 -22.34 -1.78 -10.70
C ARG A 256 -21.27 -2.76 -10.24
N ILE A 257 -20.01 -2.60 -10.68
CA ILE A 257 -18.87 -3.42 -10.25
C ILE A 257 -18.65 -3.26 -8.74
N TYR A 258 -18.52 -2.04 -8.25
CA TYR A 258 -18.29 -1.76 -6.83
C TYR A 258 -19.45 -2.25 -5.95
N THR A 259 -20.69 -2.07 -6.41
CA THR A 259 -21.88 -2.56 -5.71
C THR A 259 -21.93 -4.10 -5.68
N LEU A 260 -21.52 -4.77 -6.74
CA LEU A 260 -21.49 -6.23 -6.81
C LEU A 260 -20.44 -6.82 -5.84
N GLU A 261 -19.26 -6.21 -5.75
CA GLU A 261 -18.25 -6.57 -4.76
C GLU A 261 -18.79 -6.42 -3.32
N ARG A 262 -19.48 -5.31 -3.03
CA ARG A 262 -20.13 -5.07 -1.73
C ARG A 262 -21.20 -6.13 -1.44
N TYR A 263 -22.02 -6.42 -2.43
CA TYR A 263 -23.07 -7.45 -2.30
C TYR A 263 -22.46 -8.81 -2.02
N TYR A 264 -21.40 -9.18 -2.73
CA TYR A 264 -20.66 -10.42 -2.48
C TYR A 264 -20.13 -10.49 -1.04
N ASN A 265 -19.48 -9.43 -0.56
CA ASN A 265 -18.98 -9.37 0.82
C ASN A 265 -20.11 -9.55 1.84
N ASN A 266 -21.30 -8.97 1.61
CA ASN A 266 -22.45 -9.13 2.51
C ASN A 266 -23.02 -10.55 2.50
N LEU A 267 -22.76 -11.34 1.45
CA LEU A 267 -23.21 -12.74 1.39
C LEU A 267 -22.26 -13.70 2.11
N VAL A 268 -20.95 -13.38 2.12
CA VAL A 268 -19.94 -14.30 2.67
C VAL A 268 -19.50 -13.96 4.09
N GLY A 269 -19.90 -12.82 4.64
CA GLY A 269 -19.66 -12.41 6.02
C GLY A 269 -18.74 -11.21 6.15
#